data_54fd5561ca6ea8df0087c6914e30f3ac
#
_entry.id   54fd5561ca6ea8df0087c6914e30f3ac
#
_cell.length_a   1.000
_cell.length_b   1.000
_cell.length_c   1.000
_cell.angle_alpha   90.00
_cell.angle_beta   90.00
_cell.angle_gamma   90.00
#
_symmetry.space_group_name_H-M   'P 1'
#
loop_
_entity.id
_entity.type
_entity.pdbx_description
1 polymer ?
#
loop_
_entity_poly.entity_id
_entity_poly.type
_entity_poly.pdbx_seq_one_letter_code
_entity_poly.pdbx_strand_id
1 'polypeptide(L)'
;MSRIFNDFKFVSGFSDITTPIEMIFKEKKGVCQDFAQFAISALRSIGIPTRYVSGYIQTIPAEGKEKLFGADASHAWFSVYIPNFGWADFDPTNNKIPNEEYIILGYGRDYLDISPLKGVVQSSGNSSLGVKVNVKILAD
;
A
#
# COMPACT_ATOMS: atom_id res chain seq x y z
N MET A 1 -11.54 7.33 -0.48
CA MET A 1 -10.97 6.41 -1.47
C MET A 1 -11.09 6.97 -2.89
N SER A 2 -12.26 7.02 -3.50
CA SER A 2 -12.47 7.41 -4.92
C SER A 2 -11.90 8.78 -5.31
N ARG A 3 -11.93 9.77 -4.39
CA ARG A 3 -11.32 11.09 -4.65
C ARG A 3 -9.81 10.99 -4.83
N ILE A 4 -9.12 10.17 -4.04
CA ILE A 4 -7.67 9.96 -4.19
C ILE A 4 -7.40 9.28 -5.52
N PHE A 5 -8.12 8.21 -5.84
CA PHE A 5 -7.98 7.51 -7.12
C PHE A 5 -8.16 8.41 -8.34
N ASN A 6 -9.17 9.30 -8.31
CA ASN A 6 -9.49 10.17 -9.45
C ASN A 6 -8.58 11.39 -9.55
N ASP A 7 -8.16 11.95 -8.41
CA ASP A 7 -7.48 13.24 -8.35
C ASP A 7 -5.96 13.10 -8.30
N PHE A 8 -5.43 11.92 -7.91
CA PHE A 8 -3.99 11.68 -7.74
C PHE A 8 -3.46 10.72 -8.80
N LYS A 9 -2.22 10.94 -9.23
CA LYS A 9 -1.54 10.11 -10.23
C LYS A 9 -0.51 9.21 -9.58
N PHE A 10 -0.59 7.90 -9.84
CA PHE A 10 0.45 6.96 -9.43
C PHE A 10 1.72 7.17 -10.28
N VAL A 11 2.83 7.45 -9.60
CA VAL A 11 4.14 7.68 -10.23
C VAL A 11 5.22 6.96 -9.42
N SER A 12 5.69 5.85 -9.94
CA SER A 12 6.79 5.10 -9.30
C SER A 12 8.05 5.94 -9.21
N GLY A 13 8.70 5.93 -8.03
CA GLY A 13 9.92 6.70 -7.79
C GLY A 13 9.72 8.21 -7.58
N PHE A 14 8.46 8.69 -7.53
CA PHE A 14 8.18 10.10 -7.23
C PHE A 14 8.47 10.44 -5.77
N SER A 15 8.17 9.53 -4.87
CA SER A 15 8.33 9.69 -3.43
C SER A 15 9.21 8.60 -2.83
N ASP A 16 9.74 8.88 -1.66
CA ASP A 16 10.39 7.94 -0.76
C ASP A 16 9.80 8.08 0.66
N ILE A 17 10.36 7.31 1.62
CA ILE A 17 9.87 7.28 3.00
C ILE A 17 10.03 8.60 3.77
N THR A 18 10.80 9.54 3.23
CA THR A 18 11.05 10.86 3.83
C THR A 18 10.21 11.96 3.19
N THR A 19 9.51 11.66 2.11
CA THR A 19 8.69 12.64 1.38
C THR A 19 7.53 13.15 2.25
N PRO A 20 7.44 14.46 2.51
CA PRO A 20 6.36 15.02 3.33
C PRO A 20 4.98 14.82 2.68
N ILE A 21 3.96 14.56 3.49
CA ILE A 21 2.58 14.37 3.02
C ILE A 21 2.01 15.60 2.31
N GLU A 22 2.45 16.79 2.69
CA GLU A 22 2.08 18.07 2.07
C GLU A 22 2.51 18.12 0.60
N MET A 23 3.66 17.53 0.27
CA MET A 23 4.15 17.44 -1.11
C MET A 23 3.25 16.52 -1.94
N ILE A 24 2.85 15.37 -1.37
CA ILE A 24 1.91 14.44 -2.02
C ILE A 24 0.58 15.14 -2.31
N PHE A 25 0.07 15.90 -1.35
CA PHE A 25 -1.17 16.66 -1.52
C PHE A 25 -1.06 17.74 -2.59
N LYS A 26 0.01 18.50 -2.60
CA LYS A 26 0.25 19.61 -3.55
C LYS A 26 0.41 19.10 -4.98
N GLU A 27 1.28 18.12 -5.16
CA GLU A 27 1.62 17.58 -6.48
C GLU A 27 0.59 16.57 -7.01
N LYS A 28 -0.26 16.03 -6.12
CA LYS A 28 -1.23 14.97 -6.42
C LYS A 28 -0.58 13.78 -7.12
N LYS A 29 0.61 13.42 -6.67
CA LYS A 29 1.39 12.28 -7.18
C LYS A 29 1.95 11.49 -6.00
N GLY A 30 2.17 10.20 -6.22
CA GLY A 30 2.76 9.33 -5.21
C GLY A 30 2.63 7.87 -5.59
N VAL A 31 2.87 7.00 -4.60
CA VAL A 31 2.71 5.56 -4.69
C VAL A 31 1.65 5.08 -3.68
N CYS A 32 1.37 3.78 -3.62
CA CYS A 32 0.34 3.22 -2.74
C CYS A 32 0.51 3.61 -1.27
N GLN A 33 1.75 3.63 -0.78
CA GLN A 33 2.09 4.09 0.56
C GLN A 33 1.62 5.53 0.83
N ASP A 34 1.88 6.44 -0.11
CA ASP A 34 1.50 7.86 0.02
C ASP A 34 -0.01 8.04 0.04
N PHE A 35 -0.71 7.32 -0.82
CA PHE A 35 -2.16 7.41 -0.94
C PHE A 35 -2.86 6.86 0.29
N ALA A 36 -2.36 5.74 0.84
CA ALA A 36 -2.84 5.21 2.10
C ALA A 36 -2.61 6.19 3.25
N GLN A 37 -1.38 6.74 3.37
CA GLN A 37 -1.02 7.67 4.43
C GLN A 37 -1.79 9.00 4.32
N PHE A 38 -2.02 9.48 3.11
CA PHE A 38 -2.85 10.67 2.88
C PHE A 38 -4.30 10.46 3.34
N ALA A 39 -4.90 9.30 2.98
CA ALA A 39 -6.24 8.94 3.44
C ALA A 39 -6.32 8.85 4.97
N ILE A 40 -5.34 8.20 5.60
CA ILE A 40 -5.24 8.06 7.05
C ILE A 40 -5.16 9.43 7.72
N SER A 41 -4.29 10.31 7.23
CA SER A 41 -4.11 11.65 7.79
C SER A 41 -5.39 12.48 7.68
N ALA A 42 -6.05 12.45 6.52
CA ALA A 42 -7.30 13.16 6.30
C ALA A 42 -8.43 12.65 7.22
N LEU A 43 -8.57 11.34 7.40
CA LEU A 43 -9.60 10.77 8.26
C LEU A 43 -9.33 11.01 9.74
N ARG A 44 -8.06 10.88 10.17
CA ARG A 44 -7.67 11.17 11.56
C ARG A 44 -7.84 12.64 11.92
N SER A 45 -7.67 13.58 10.97
CA SER A 45 -7.85 15.01 11.22
C SER A 45 -9.29 15.38 11.60
N ILE A 46 -10.25 14.53 11.25
CA ILE A 46 -11.67 14.68 11.63
C ILE A 46 -12.12 13.65 12.68
N GLY A 47 -11.17 13.01 13.37
CA GLY A 47 -11.44 12.11 14.48
C GLY A 47 -11.87 10.69 14.11
N ILE A 48 -11.75 10.28 12.84
CA ILE A 48 -12.10 8.91 12.43
C ILE A 48 -10.91 7.98 12.66
N PRO A 49 -11.06 6.91 13.48
CA PRO A 49 -9.99 5.96 13.71
C PRO A 49 -9.64 5.19 12.45
N THR A 50 -8.36 5.27 12.07
CA THR A 50 -7.82 4.62 10.87
C THR A 50 -6.46 4.02 11.15
N ARG A 51 -6.11 2.97 10.42
CA ARG A 51 -4.81 2.32 10.51
C ARG A 51 -4.24 2.05 9.12
N TYR A 52 -2.93 1.99 9.05
CA TYR A 52 -2.18 1.59 7.88
C TYR A 52 -2.17 0.06 7.77
N VAL A 53 -2.30 -0.44 6.56
CA VAL A 53 -2.23 -1.86 6.25
C VAL A 53 -1.10 -2.11 5.26
N SER A 54 -0.20 -3.00 5.62
CA SER A 54 0.88 -3.48 4.76
C SER A 54 0.59 -4.91 4.33
N GLY A 55 0.81 -5.21 3.06
CA GLY A 55 0.55 -6.52 2.53
C GLY A 55 1.05 -6.72 1.10
N TYR A 56 0.46 -7.70 0.46
CA TYR A 56 0.69 -8.02 -0.95
C TYR A 56 -0.62 -8.00 -1.71
N ILE A 57 -0.54 -7.67 -3.00
CA ILE A 57 -1.67 -7.79 -3.93
C ILE A 57 -1.30 -8.76 -5.04
N GLN A 58 -2.21 -9.66 -5.34
CA GLN A 58 -2.09 -10.56 -6.47
C GLN A 58 -2.29 -9.81 -7.78
N THR A 59 -1.32 -9.87 -8.67
CA THR A 59 -1.46 -9.34 -10.02
C THR A 59 -2.17 -10.37 -10.89
N ILE A 60 -3.27 -9.99 -11.50
CA ILE A 60 -3.98 -10.79 -12.48
C ILE A 60 -3.44 -10.42 -13.86
N PRO A 61 -2.83 -11.36 -14.60
CA PRO A 61 -2.32 -11.09 -15.94
C PRO A 61 -3.47 -10.77 -16.89
N ALA A 62 -3.18 -10.01 -17.94
CA ALA A 62 -4.14 -9.78 -19.01
C ALA A 62 -4.57 -11.11 -19.66
N GLU A 63 -5.79 -11.15 -20.17
CA GLU A 63 -6.35 -12.34 -20.82
C GLU A 63 -5.40 -12.90 -21.88
N GLY A 64 -5.15 -14.22 -21.83
CA GLY A 64 -4.24 -14.91 -22.74
C GLY A 64 -2.74 -14.76 -22.43
N LYS A 65 -2.37 -14.11 -21.33
CA LYS A 65 -0.96 -14.01 -20.91
C LYS A 65 -0.70 -14.82 -19.66
N GLU A 66 0.44 -15.50 -19.61
CA GLU A 66 0.91 -16.17 -18.40
C GLU A 66 1.39 -15.17 -17.36
N LYS A 67 1.14 -15.48 -16.08
CA LYS A 67 1.65 -14.71 -14.96
C LYS A 67 3.16 -14.89 -14.83
N LEU A 68 3.91 -13.80 -14.93
CA LEU A 68 5.35 -13.84 -14.72
C LEU A 68 5.67 -14.06 -13.23
N PHE A 69 6.69 -14.87 -12.96
CA PHE A 69 7.16 -15.06 -11.59
C PHE A 69 7.70 -13.75 -11.00
N GLY A 70 7.22 -13.37 -9.83
CA GLY A 70 7.57 -12.12 -9.16
C GLY A 70 6.86 -10.88 -9.71
N ALA A 71 5.76 -11.06 -10.45
CA ALA A 71 4.94 -9.97 -10.96
C ALA A 71 4.03 -9.34 -9.89
N ASP A 72 3.81 -10.02 -8.78
CA ASP A 72 3.04 -9.49 -7.66
C ASP A 72 3.82 -8.41 -6.92
N ALA A 73 3.11 -7.53 -6.24
CA ALA A 73 3.73 -6.37 -5.60
C ALA A 73 3.45 -6.32 -4.10
N SER A 74 4.42 -5.81 -3.35
CA SER A 74 4.12 -5.24 -2.04
C SER A 74 3.14 -4.09 -2.22
N HIS A 75 2.17 -3.99 -1.34
CA HIS A 75 1.10 -3.03 -1.45
C HIS A 75 0.74 -2.45 -0.09
N ALA A 76 0.13 -1.28 -0.13
CA ALA A 76 -0.33 -0.59 1.06
C ALA A 76 -1.71 0.00 0.82
N TRP A 77 -2.53 -0.07 1.87
CA TRP A 77 -3.87 0.52 1.90
C TRP A 77 -4.22 0.98 3.32
N PHE A 78 -5.45 1.35 3.56
CA PHE A 78 -5.88 1.77 4.90
C PHE A 78 -7.14 1.07 5.34
N SER A 79 -7.32 1.00 6.66
CA SER A 79 -8.48 0.43 7.30
C SER A 79 -9.13 1.47 8.21
N VAL A 80 -10.46 1.51 8.23
CA VAL A 80 -11.28 2.45 8.99
C VAL A 80 -12.08 1.66 10.02
N TYR A 81 -12.13 2.14 11.25
CA TYR A 81 -13.02 1.58 12.25
C TYR A 81 -14.43 2.16 12.11
N ILE A 82 -15.39 1.29 11.88
CA ILE A 82 -16.81 1.63 11.77
C ILE A 82 -17.53 1.10 13.00
N PRO A 83 -18.18 1.97 13.83
CA PRO A 83 -18.92 1.53 14.99
C PRO A 83 -19.95 0.44 14.64
N ASN A 84 -20.04 -0.59 15.49
CA ASN A 84 -20.89 -1.78 15.33
C ASN A 84 -20.55 -2.72 14.14
N PHE A 85 -19.57 -2.36 13.31
CA PHE A 85 -19.11 -3.20 12.20
C PHE A 85 -17.67 -3.69 12.41
N GLY A 86 -16.80 -2.83 12.97
CA GLY A 86 -15.38 -3.11 13.13
C GLY A 86 -14.51 -2.46 12.04
N TRP A 87 -13.41 -3.10 11.70
CA TRP A 87 -12.46 -2.57 10.73
C TRP A 87 -12.85 -2.93 9.30
N ALA A 88 -12.91 -1.93 8.43
CA ALA A 88 -13.15 -2.08 7.00
C ALA A 88 -11.97 -1.52 6.21
N ASP A 89 -11.50 -2.27 5.24
CA ASP A 89 -10.32 -1.94 4.43
C ASP A 89 -10.71 -1.24 3.12
N PHE A 90 -9.86 -0.28 2.70
CA PHE A 90 -10.06 0.53 1.49
C PHE A 90 -8.74 0.77 0.78
N ASP A 91 -8.67 0.45 -0.50
CA ASP A 91 -7.49 0.70 -1.33
C ASP A 91 -7.69 1.93 -2.23
N PRO A 92 -7.06 3.07 -1.90
CA PRO A 92 -7.18 4.29 -2.69
C PRO A 92 -6.39 4.25 -3.99
N THR A 93 -5.44 3.33 -4.13
CA THR A 93 -4.61 3.18 -5.33
C THR A 93 -5.37 2.52 -6.47
N ASN A 94 -6.16 1.50 -6.15
CA ASN A 94 -6.92 0.73 -7.14
C ASN A 94 -8.43 1.04 -7.11
N ASN A 95 -8.87 1.92 -6.20
CA ASN A 95 -10.28 2.22 -5.93
C ASN A 95 -11.12 0.96 -5.63
N LYS A 96 -10.53 0.03 -4.88
CA LYS A 96 -11.13 -1.26 -4.54
C LYS A 96 -11.35 -1.39 -3.03
N ILE A 97 -12.35 -2.17 -2.67
CA ILE A 97 -12.45 -2.77 -1.34
C ILE A 97 -11.63 -4.06 -1.40
N PRO A 98 -10.57 -4.21 -0.56
CA PRO A 98 -9.77 -5.42 -0.51
C PRO A 98 -10.59 -6.70 -0.38
N ASN A 99 -10.23 -7.70 -1.14
CA ASN A 99 -10.86 -9.01 -1.23
C ASN A 99 -9.79 -10.12 -1.17
N GLU A 100 -10.05 -11.28 -1.72
CA GLU A 100 -9.16 -12.44 -1.74
C GLU A 100 -7.84 -12.22 -2.51
N GLU A 101 -7.76 -11.17 -3.33
CA GLU A 101 -6.53 -10.79 -4.04
C GLU A 101 -5.51 -10.14 -3.10
N TYR A 102 -5.93 -9.75 -1.87
CA TYR A 102 -5.13 -8.98 -0.92
C TYR A 102 -4.68 -9.87 0.25
N ILE A 103 -3.38 -9.90 0.50
CA ILE A 103 -2.77 -10.64 1.61
C ILE A 103 -2.25 -9.64 2.62
N ILE A 104 -2.82 -9.62 3.82
CA ILE A 104 -2.42 -8.74 4.90
C ILE A 104 -1.20 -9.32 5.60
N LEU A 105 -0.13 -8.53 5.72
CA LEU A 105 1.03 -8.84 6.56
C LEU A 105 0.84 -8.28 7.97
N GLY A 106 0.28 -7.09 8.09
CA GLY A 106 0.04 -6.48 9.38
C GLY A 106 -0.56 -5.08 9.31
N TYR A 107 -0.81 -4.54 10.49
CA TYR A 107 -1.43 -3.24 10.71
C TYR A 107 -0.51 -2.35 11.53
N GLY A 108 -0.47 -1.06 11.23
CA GLY A 108 0.31 -0.08 11.96
C GLY A 108 -0.34 1.30 11.98
N ARG A 109 0.28 2.25 12.66
CA ARG A 109 -0.12 3.66 12.62
C ARG A 109 0.22 4.30 11.28
N ASP A 110 1.36 3.88 10.72
CA ASP A 110 1.95 4.37 9.48
C ASP A 110 2.91 3.32 8.91
N TYR A 111 3.60 3.67 7.82
CA TYR A 111 4.59 2.81 7.18
C TYR A 111 5.73 2.37 8.10
N LEU A 112 6.19 3.25 9.01
CA LEU A 112 7.34 2.95 9.87
C LEU A 112 7.04 1.86 10.90
N ASP A 113 5.77 1.73 11.31
CA ASP A 113 5.33 0.67 12.23
C ASP A 113 5.37 -0.70 11.54
N ILE A 114 4.99 -0.77 10.26
CA ILE A 114 4.77 -2.04 9.55
C ILE A 114 5.31 -1.99 8.12
N SER A 115 6.57 -1.64 7.96
CA SER A 115 7.24 -1.72 6.66
C SER A 115 7.38 -3.18 6.22
N PRO A 116 7.23 -3.50 4.92
CA PRO A 116 7.29 -4.88 4.40
C PRO A 116 8.63 -5.58 4.70
N LEU A 117 9.69 -4.82 4.78
CA LEU A 117 11.03 -5.30 5.14
C LEU A 117 11.73 -4.25 6.01
N LYS A 118 12.29 -4.69 7.13
CA LYS A 118 13.09 -3.85 8.01
C LYS A 118 14.34 -4.62 8.44
N GLY A 119 15.50 -4.00 8.31
CA GLY A 119 16.77 -4.63 8.69
C GLY A 119 17.90 -3.62 8.76
N VAL A 120 19.05 -4.09 9.25
CA VAL A 120 20.31 -3.34 9.29
C VAL A 120 21.34 -4.08 8.44
N VAL A 121 21.95 -3.38 7.50
CA VAL A 121 23.02 -3.91 6.67
C VAL A 121 24.34 -3.24 7.07
N GLN A 122 25.30 -4.04 7.53
CA GLN A 122 26.69 -3.58 7.66
C GLN A 122 27.45 -3.98 6.40
N SER A 123 27.90 -3.02 5.62
CA SER A 123 28.64 -3.24 4.39
C SER A 123 29.73 -2.20 4.21
N SER A 124 30.86 -2.60 3.65
CA SER A 124 31.96 -1.71 3.25
C SER A 124 31.77 -1.11 1.85
N GLY A 125 30.67 -1.40 1.18
CA GLY A 125 30.36 -0.96 -0.19
C GLY A 125 28.88 -0.66 -0.39
N ASN A 126 28.52 -0.32 -1.63
CA ASN A 126 27.13 -0.08 -2.01
C ASN A 126 26.31 -1.38 -1.90
N SER A 127 25.13 -1.28 -1.33
CA SER A 127 24.16 -2.37 -1.28
C SER A 127 22.92 -2.01 -2.12
N SER A 128 22.33 -3.00 -2.77
CA SER A 128 21.03 -2.88 -3.44
C SER A 128 20.08 -3.93 -2.89
N LEU A 129 18.81 -3.53 -2.72
CA LEU A 129 17.75 -4.42 -2.30
C LEU A 129 16.81 -4.67 -3.47
N GLY A 130 16.57 -5.95 -3.78
CA GLY A 130 15.54 -6.37 -4.74
C GLY A 130 14.50 -7.23 -4.05
N VAL A 131 13.23 -6.94 -4.29
CA VAL A 131 12.10 -7.72 -3.77
C VAL A 131 11.31 -8.30 -4.93
N LYS A 132 11.01 -9.61 -4.86
CA LYS A 132 10.12 -10.31 -5.80
C LYS A 132 9.01 -10.98 -5.00
N VAL A 133 7.79 -10.73 -5.39
CA VAL A 133 6.60 -11.31 -4.76
C VAL A 133 5.90 -12.23 -5.75
N ASN A 134 5.45 -13.37 -5.26
CA ASN A 134 4.66 -14.31 -6.05
C ASN A 134 3.53 -14.88 -5.19
N VAL A 135 2.31 -14.50 -5.52
CA VAL A 135 1.08 -14.95 -4.85
C VAL A 135 0.42 -16.01 -5.70
N LYS A 136 0.13 -17.17 -5.11
CA LYS A 136 -0.56 -18.27 -5.77
C LYS A 136 -1.75 -18.69 -4.94
N ILE A 137 -2.86 -18.96 -5.62
CA ILE A 137 -3.98 -19.68 -5.02
C ILE A 137 -3.55 -21.15 -4.95
N LEU A 138 -3.63 -21.73 -3.77
CA LEU A 138 -3.43 -23.17 -3.59
C LEU A 138 -4.78 -23.83 -3.83
N ALA A 139 -4.79 -24.84 -4.70
CA ALA A 139 -5.96 -25.72 -4.82
C ALA A 139 -5.98 -26.64 -3.59
N ASP A 140 -7.16 -26.81 -2.99
CA ASP A 140 -7.41 -27.79 -1.93
C ASP A 140 -7.32 -29.23 -2.48
#